data_6f72c634e146ce05d129390d97056de7
#
_entry.id   6f72c634e146ce05d129390d97056de7
#
_cell.length_a   1.000
_cell.length_b   1.000
_cell.length_c   1.000
_cell.angle_alpha   90.00
_cell.angle_beta   90.00
_cell.angle_gamma   90.00
#
_symmetry.space_group_name_H-M   'P 1'
#
loop_
_entity.id
_entity.type
_entity.pdbx_description
1 polymer ?
#
loop_
_entity_poly.entity_id
_entity_poly.type
_entity_poly.pdbx_seq_one_letter_code
_entity_poly.pdbx_strand_id
1 'polypeptide(L)'
;MIQSMTGYGKATAACKGKKIHVEIKSLNSKTLDLSTRIAPLYREKEMEIRQMITARLIRGKVDFSIWIEKDAATDATPINAALVENYYRQIKTIAQTTGIPEPQDWFYTLLRLPDVTTRTENEELEDEEWNTARSTIEEAIDHLIEFRNQEGAALEKKFTEKIDNIGALLKSIEPYEKSRVEKIKARITEGLKAIPDVEYDKNRLEQELIYYIEKLDISEEKQRLANHLAYFRETMKENGGQGKKLGFIAQEMGREINTTGSKSNNAEMQNIVVKMKDELEQIKEQVLNAL
;
A
#
# COMPACT_ATOMS: atom_id res chain seq x y z
N MET A 1 11.06 10.90 5.91
CA MET A 1 11.25 10.01 4.74
C MET A 1 9.98 9.21 4.55
N ILE A 2 9.40 9.25 3.38
CA ILE A 2 8.16 8.53 3.02
C ILE A 2 8.45 7.03 2.96
N GLN A 3 7.52 6.21 3.46
CA GLN A 3 7.51 4.76 3.28
C GLN A 3 6.33 4.35 2.39
N SER A 4 6.52 3.30 1.58
CA SER A 4 5.41 2.68 0.87
C SER A 4 4.58 1.80 1.80
N MET A 5 3.27 1.68 1.54
CA MET A 5 2.43 0.70 2.22
C MET A 5 2.62 -0.73 1.69
N THR A 6 3.04 -0.86 0.44
CA THR A 6 3.39 -2.14 -0.17
C THR A 6 4.80 -2.55 0.23
N GLY A 7 5.02 -3.83 0.41
CA GLY A 7 6.33 -4.35 0.76
C GLY A 7 6.39 -5.87 0.70
N TYR A 8 7.60 -6.38 0.56
CA TYR A 8 7.91 -7.78 0.51
C TYR A 8 9.21 -8.05 1.27
N GLY A 9 9.20 -9.06 2.12
CA GLY A 9 10.38 -9.55 2.80
C GLY A 9 10.42 -11.06 2.80
N LYS A 10 11.60 -11.62 2.65
CA LYS A 10 11.85 -13.06 2.69
C LYS A 10 13.19 -13.31 3.38
N ALA A 11 13.20 -14.33 4.24
CA ALA A 11 14.43 -14.84 4.84
C ALA A 11 14.40 -16.35 4.92
N THR A 12 15.58 -16.98 4.97
CA THR A 12 15.72 -18.43 5.06
C THR A 12 16.92 -18.75 5.93
N ALA A 13 16.72 -19.62 6.93
CA ALA A 13 17.80 -20.13 7.77
C ALA A 13 17.81 -21.65 7.78
N ALA A 14 19.01 -22.23 7.94
CA ALA A 14 19.18 -23.67 8.13
C ALA A 14 19.31 -23.98 9.61
N CYS A 15 18.58 -25.00 10.09
CA CYS A 15 18.66 -25.50 11.47
C CYS A 15 18.47 -27.01 11.46
N LYS A 16 19.48 -27.77 11.98
CA LYS A 16 19.40 -29.24 12.20
C LYS A 16 18.89 -30.04 11.00
N GLY A 17 19.39 -29.74 9.77
CA GLY A 17 18.99 -30.48 8.56
C GLY A 17 17.62 -30.07 8.00
N LYS A 18 17.05 -28.99 8.52
CA LYS A 18 15.82 -28.35 8.04
C LYS A 18 16.15 -26.95 7.55
N LYS A 19 15.40 -26.45 6.56
CA LYS A 19 15.40 -25.03 6.17
C LYS A 19 14.10 -24.37 6.62
N ILE A 20 14.25 -23.32 7.39
CA ILE A 20 13.14 -22.48 7.84
C ILE A 20 12.98 -21.36 6.84
N HIS A 21 11.81 -21.25 6.23
CA HIS A 21 11.47 -20.21 5.29
C HIS A 21 10.46 -19.25 5.91
N VAL A 22 10.73 -17.98 5.83
CA VAL A 22 9.82 -16.92 6.26
C VAL A 22 9.54 -15.98 5.09
N GLU A 23 8.28 -15.70 4.85
CA GLU A 23 7.82 -14.77 3.84
C GLU A 23 6.79 -13.83 4.46
N ILE A 24 6.95 -12.53 4.22
CA ILE A 24 6.03 -11.50 4.68
C ILE A 24 5.72 -10.54 3.53
N LYS A 25 4.43 -10.32 3.28
CA LYS A 25 3.92 -9.42 2.24
C LYS A 25 3.02 -8.37 2.87
N SER A 26 3.07 -7.17 2.35
CA SER A 26 2.19 -6.10 2.79
C SER A 26 1.57 -5.40 1.61
N LEU A 27 0.25 -5.15 1.71
CA LEU A 27 -0.55 -4.39 0.77
C LEU A 27 -1.17 -3.18 1.48
N ASN A 28 -1.68 -2.25 0.67
CA ASN A 28 -2.36 -1.07 1.19
C ASN A 28 -3.61 -1.45 2.01
N SER A 29 -3.71 -0.92 3.24
CA SER A 29 -4.90 -1.00 4.09
C SER A 29 -4.96 0.20 5.04
N LYS A 30 -6.17 0.54 5.49
CA LYS A 30 -6.39 1.62 6.45
C LYS A 30 -5.93 1.28 7.87
N THR A 31 -5.97 0.01 8.22
CA THR A 31 -5.56 -0.54 9.53
C THR A 31 -4.56 -1.65 9.31
N LEU A 32 -3.92 -2.10 10.39
CA LEU A 32 -3.11 -3.31 10.35
C LEU A 32 -4.04 -4.53 10.38
N ASP A 33 -4.04 -5.29 9.29
CA ASP A 33 -4.75 -6.56 9.15
C ASP A 33 -3.71 -7.66 8.91
N LEU A 34 -3.53 -8.55 9.90
CA LEU A 34 -2.49 -9.57 9.90
C LEU A 34 -3.08 -10.96 9.72
N SER A 35 -2.79 -11.58 8.59
CA SER A 35 -3.05 -12.98 8.28
C SER A 35 -1.78 -13.80 8.47
N THR A 36 -1.87 -14.92 9.18
CA THR A 36 -0.71 -15.77 9.49
C THR A 36 -0.94 -17.19 8.98
N ARG A 37 0.08 -17.73 8.30
CA ARG A 37 0.18 -19.15 7.95
C ARG A 37 1.42 -19.71 8.63
N ILE A 38 1.21 -20.52 9.65
CA ILE A 38 2.28 -20.97 10.53
C ILE A 38 2.35 -22.50 10.48
N ALA A 39 3.54 -23.04 10.22
CA ALA A 39 3.78 -24.50 10.27
C ALA A 39 3.38 -25.06 11.66
N PRO A 40 2.84 -26.29 11.74
CA PRO A 40 2.36 -26.90 12.97
C PRO A 40 3.33 -26.78 14.14
N LEU A 41 4.62 -26.95 13.89
CA LEU A 41 5.69 -26.89 14.89
C LEU A 41 5.77 -25.51 15.61
N TYR A 42 5.44 -24.41 14.92
CA TYR A 42 5.53 -23.04 15.47
C TYR A 42 4.19 -22.50 15.96
N ARG A 43 3.09 -23.27 15.96
CA ARG A 43 1.76 -22.78 16.34
C ARG A 43 1.69 -22.23 17.76
N GLU A 44 2.39 -22.84 18.69
CA GLU A 44 2.45 -22.38 20.08
C GLU A 44 3.05 -20.97 20.22
N LYS A 45 3.88 -20.55 19.25
CA LYS A 45 4.53 -19.24 19.20
C LYS A 45 3.75 -18.19 18.40
N GLU A 46 2.54 -18.50 17.92
CA GLU A 46 1.77 -17.60 17.07
C GLU A 46 1.57 -16.22 17.69
N MET A 47 1.26 -16.15 18.97
CA MET A 47 1.05 -14.86 19.66
C MET A 47 2.32 -14.03 19.72
N GLU A 48 3.48 -14.65 19.94
CA GLU A 48 4.77 -13.97 19.94
C GLU A 48 5.12 -13.45 18.55
N ILE A 49 4.91 -14.26 17.50
CA ILE A 49 5.10 -13.85 16.09
C ILE A 49 4.22 -12.65 15.75
N ARG A 50 2.94 -12.70 16.14
CA ARG A 50 2.01 -11.56 15.92
C ARG A 50 2.49 -10.30 16.62
N GLN A 51 2.98 -10.40 17.85
CA GLN A 51 3.55 -9.27 18.59
C GLN A 51 4.78 -8.68 17.90
N MET A 52 5.72 -9.52 17.43
CA MET A 52 6.90 -9.08 16.70
C MET A 52 6.52 -8.26 15.44
N ILE A 53 5.55 -8.74 14.68
CA ILE A 53 5.09 -8.09 13.44
C ILE A 53 4.36 -6.77 13.78
N THR A 54 3.44 -6.79 14.75
CA THR A 54 2.63 -5.60 15.09
C THR A 54 3.44 -4.51 15.77
N ALA A 55 4.52 -4.85 16.48
CA ALA A 55 5.43 -3.87 17.06
C ALA A 55 6.23 -3.07 16.01
N ARG A 56 6.46 -3.64 14.83
CA ARG A 56 7.30 -3.07 13.78
C ARG A 56 6.49 -2.46 12.62
N LEU A 57 5.26 -2.91 12.40
CA LEU A 57 4.42 -2.48 11.28
C LEU A 57 3.21 -1.67 11.77
N ILE A 58 3.09 -0.43 11.29
CA ILE A 58 2.06 0.52 11.74
C ILE A 58 0.69 0.19 11.13
N ARG A 59 0.64 -0.11 9.82
CA ARG A 59 -0.58 -0.43 9.07
C ARG A 59 -0.27 -1.19 7.78
N GLY A 60 -1.31 -1.78 7.18
CA GLY A 60 -1.25 -2.57 5.96
C GLY A 60 -1.99 -3.88 6.12
N LYS A 61 -2.42 -4.48 5.02
CA LYS A 61 -2.83 -5.88 5.00
C LYS A 61 -1.57 -6.73 4.86
N VAL A 62 -1.21 -7.44 5.94
CA VAL A 62 0.03 -8.19 6.05
C VAL A 62 -0.28 -9.68 6.00
N ASP A 63 0.28 -10.36 5.02
CA ASP A 63 0.26 -11.81 4.91
C ASP A 63 1.64 -12.36 5.34
N PHE A 64 1.67 -13.12 6.42
CA PHE A 64 2.87 -13.75 6.96
C PHE A 64 2.79 -15.26 6.79
N SER A 65 3.89 -15.88 6.35
CA SER A 65 4.00 -17.32 6.21
C SER A 65 5.35 -17.82 6.74
N ILE A 66 5.31 -18.87 7.56
CA ILE A 66 6.50 -19.61 8.00
C ILE A 66 6.29 -21.10 7.74
N TRP A 67 7.23 -21.71 7.04
CA TRP A 67 7.21 -23.15 6.74
C TRP A 67 8.60 -23.75 6.81
N ILE A 68 8.64 -25.07 6.91
CA ILE A 68 9.86 -25.86 7.03
C ILE A 68 10.01 -26.73 5.79
N GLU A 69 11.19 -26.69 5.20
CA GLU A 69 11.63 -27.63 4.17
C GLU A 69 12.61 -28.62 4.81
N LYS A 70 12.30 -29.93 4.79
CA LYS A 70 13.20 -31.01 5.28
C LYS A 70 14.06 -31.49 4.12
N ASP A 71 15.32 -31.81 4.38
CA ASP A 71 16.20 -32.42 3.37
C ASP A 71 15.62 -33.73 2.88
N ALA A 72 15.54 -33.93 1.57
CA ALA A 72 14.92 -35.09 0.92
C ALA A 72 15.52 -36.47 1.32
N ALA A 73 16.71 -36.48 1.89
CA ALA A 73 17.39 -37.70 2.33
C ALA A 73 16.76 -38.35 3.58
N THR A 74 15.94 -37.64 4.34
CA THR A 74 15.28 -38.11 5.58
C THR A 74 13.77 -38.29 5.43
N ASP A 75 13.22 -38.24 4.22
CA ASP A 75 11.79 -38.02 3.97
C ASP A 75 10.94 -39.29 3.79
N ALA A 76 11.49 -40.48 4.10
CA ALA A 76 10.69 -41.71 4.15
C ALA A 76 9.68 -41.63 5.31
N THR A 77 8.38 -41.69 4.96
CA THR A 77 7.34 -41.77 6.01
C THR A 77 7.52 -43.01 6.85
N PRO A 78 7.75 -42.88 8.15
CA PRO A 78 7.97 -44.06 9.02
C PRO A 78 6.70 -44.90 9.09
N ILE A 79 6.89 -46.23 9.14
CA ILE A 79 5.80 -47.17 9.36
C ILE A 79 5.58 -47.29 10.87
N ASN A 80 4.35 -47.07 11.34
CA ASN A 80 3.98 -47.25 12.73
C ASN A 80 3.87 -48.77 13.05
N ALA A 81 4.98 -49.35 13.48
CA ALA A 81 5.08 -50.77 13.76
C ALA A 81 4.08 -51.25 14.82
N ALA A 82 3.83 -50.44 15.85
CA ALA A 82 2.87 -50.80 16.92
C ALA A 82 1.43 -50.88 16.39
N LEU A 83 1.07 -49.96 15.48
CA LEU A 83 -0.26 -49.94 14.86
C LEU A 83 -0.41 -51.08 13.86
N VAL A 84 0.63 -51.42 13.10
CA VAL A 84 0.68 -52.59 12.21
C VAL A 84 0.45 -53.87 12.99
N GLU A 85 1.14 -54.06 14.12
CA GLU A 85 0.97 -55.23 14.98
C GLU A 85 -0.48 -55.31 15.53
N ASN A 86 -1.05 -54.21 15.96
CA ASN A 86 -2.41 -54.15 16.46
C ASN A 86 -3.42 -54.55 15.37
N TYR A 87 -3.33 -53.99 14.17
CA TYR A 87 -4.19 -54.36 13.05
C TYR A 87 -4.02 -55.82 12.63
N TYR A 88 -2.79 -56.31 12.62
CA TYR A 88 -2.51 -57.72 12.35
C TYR A 88 -3.26 -58.65 13.32
N ARG A 89 -3.19 -58.39 14.64
CA ARG A 89 -3.89 -59.15 15.66
C ARG A 89 -5.42 -59.06 15.49
N GLN A 90 -5.98 -57.90 15.22
CA GLN A 90 -7.41 -57.71 15.00
C GLN A 90 -7.91 -58.49 13.76
N ILE A 91 -7.24 -58.39 12.63
CA ILE A 91 -7.62 -59.09 11.41
C ILE A 91 -7.57 -60.60 11.62
N LYS A 92 -6.55 -61.11 12.29
CA LYS A 92 -6.42 -62.52 12.59
C LYS A 92 -7.56 -63.04 13.48
N THR A 93 -7.91 -62.29 14.50
CA THR A 93 -9.05 -62.60 15.38
C THR A 93 -10.36 -62.62 14.61
N ILE A 94 -10.59 -61.63 13.74
CA ILE A 94 -11.78 -61.54 12.89
C ILE A 94 -11.86 -62.71 11.93
N ALA A 95 -10.74 -63.09 11.27
CA ALA A 95 -10.70 -64.22 10.36
C ALA A 95 -11.06 -65.54 11.09
N GLN A 96 -10.57 -65.76 12.31
CA GLN A 96 -10.87 -66.93 13.14
C GLN A 96 -12.35 -66.96 13.58
N THR A 97 -12.94 -65.83 13.92
CA THR A 97 -14.35 -65.78 14.43
C THR A 97 -15.38 -65.82 13.32
N THR A 98 -15.08 -65.24 12.16
CA THR A 98 -16.02 -65.11 11.05
C THR A 98 -15.85 -66.16 9.95
N GLY A 99 -14.75 -66.92 9.95
CA GLY A 99 -14.40 -67.87 8.89
C GLY A 99 -13.95 -67.25 7.58
N ILE A 100 -13.73 -65.92 7.55
CA ILE A 100 -13.17 -65.20 6.38
C ILE A 100 -11.68 -65.59 6.25
N PRO A 101 -11.20 -65.99 5.05
CA PRO A 101 -9.79 -66.36 4.88
C PRO A 101 -8.85 -65.18 5.17
N GLU A 102 -7.71 -65.47 5.79
CA GLU A 102 -6.65 -64.49 6.03
C GLU A 102 -6.12 -63.92 4.70
N PRO A 103 -5.67 -62.65 4.66
CA PRO A 103 -5.09 -62.03 3.46
C PRO A 103 -3.86 -62.83 2.97
N GLN A 104 -3.73 -62.99 1.66
CA GLN A 104 -2.53 -63.65 1.09
C GLN A 104 -1.28 -62.75 1.19
N ASP A 105 -1.47 -61.41 1.02
CA ASP A 105 -0.42 -60.41 1.15
C ASP A 105 -0.72 -59.49 2.36
N TRP A 106 -0.09 -59.78 3.47
CA TRP A 106 -0.21 -59.04 4.71
C TRP A 106 0.38 -57.64 4.64
N PHE A 107 1.52 -57.46 3.96
CA PHE A 107 2.11 -56.13 3.84
C PHE A 107 1.25 -55.20 3.01
N TYR A 108 0.74 -55.67 1.90
CA TYR A 108 -0.19 -54.89 1.06
C TYR A 108 -1.44 -54.51 1.84
N THR A 109 -2.00 -55.43 2.64
CA THR A 109 -3.21 -55.18 3.41
C THR A 109 -2.94 -54.18 4.56
N LEU A 110 -1.91 -54.39 5.35
CA LEU A 110 -1.61 -53.58 6.54
C LEU A 110 -1.13 -52.18 6.20
N LEU A 111 -0.29 -52.02 5.18
CA LEU A 111 0.22 -50.69 4.80
C LEU A 111 -0.83 -49.75 4.19
N ARG A 112 -1.99 -50.28 3.83
CA ARG A 112 -3.15 -49.49 3.33
C ARG A 112 -4.14 -49.08 4.40
N LEU A 113 -4.01 -49.62 5.61
CA LEU A 113 -4.88 -49.27 6.71
C LEU A 113 -4.58 -47.84 7.22
N PRO A 114 -5.60 -47.14 7.74
CA PRO A 114 -5.44 -45.78 8.20
C PRO A 114 -4.30 -45.64 9.21
N ASP A 115 -3.58 -44.55 9.14
CA ASP A 115 -2.55 -44.13 10.10
C ASP A 115 -1.29 -45.01 10.22
N VAL A 116 -1.20 -46.09 9.42
CA VAL A 116 -0.02 -46.98 9.42
C VAL A 116 1.22 -46.29 8.86
N THR A 117 1.05 -45.41 7.90
CA THR A 117 2.09 -44.59 7.27
C THR A 117 1.93 -43.11 7.57
N THR A 118 1.39 -42.80 8.75
CA THR A 118 1.20 -41.42 9.17
C THR A 118 2.46 -40.90 9.83
N ARG A 119 2.92 -39.74 9.43
CA ARG A 119 3.96 -39.02 10.18
C ARG A 119 3.37 -38.65 11.54
N THR A 120 3.88 -39.21 12.61
CA THR A 120 3.62 -38.71 13.97
C THR A 120 4.38 -37.39 14.12
N GLU A 121 3.72 -36.27 13.83
CA GLU A 121 4.28 -34.92 13.98
C GLU A 121 4.25 -34.51 15.48
N ASN A 122 4.84 -35.30 16.35
CA ASN A 122 5.15 -34.88 17.72
C ASN A 122 6.62 -34.42 17.78
N GLU A 123 7.01 -33.51 16.85
CA GLU A 123 8.26 -32.78 17.02
C GLU A 123 8.00 -31.69 18.05
N GLU A 124 8.61 -31.75 19.20
CA GLU A 124 8.62 -30.67 20.18
C GLU A 124 9.54 -29.56 19.67
N LEU A 125 9.11 -28.30 19.81
CA LEU A 125 9.90 -27.15 19.41
C LEU A 125 11.04 -26.92 20.39
N GLU A 126 12.27 -27.13 19.95
CA GLU A 126 13.45 -26.86 20.75
C GLU A 126 13.77 -25.36 20.78
N ASP A 127 14.30 -24.86 21.90
CA ASP A 127 14.67 -23.45 22.08
C ASP A 127 15.66 -22.94 21.02
N GLU A 128 16.59 -23.76 20.58
CA GLU A 128 17.57 -23.43 19.55
C GLU A 128 16.89 -23.21 18.18
N GLU A 129 15.95 -24.09 17.81
CA GLU A 129 15.18 -23.98 16.58
C GLU A 129 14.26 -22.75 16.63
N TRP A 130 13.64 -22.48 17.80
CA TRP A 130 12.84 -21.28 17.97
C TRP A 130 13.68 -19.99 17.85
N ASN A 131 14.86 -19.94 18.46
CA ASN A 131 15.73 -18.77 18.36
C ASN A 131 16.17 -18.50 16.91
N THR A 132 16.46 -19.57 16.14
CA THR A 132 16.76 -19.47 14.71
C THR A 132 15.55 -18.99 13.92
N ALA A 133 14.36 -19.53 14.17
CA ALA A 133 13.13 -19.09 13.53
C ALA A 133 12.83 -17.62 13.84
N ARG A 134 12.99 -17.20 15.10
CA ARG A 134 12.79 -15.82 15.54
C ARG A 134 13.71 -14.85 14.81
N SER A 135 15.01 -15.13 14.75
CA SER A 135 15.96 -14.29 14.01
C SER A 135 15.63 -14.21 12.51
N THR A 136 15.18 -15.32 11.92
CA THR A 136 14.74 -15.37 10.51
C THR A 136 13.48 -14.53 10.29
N ILE A 137 12.55 -14.50 11.25
CA ILE A 137 11.36 -13.64 11.20
C ILE A 137 11.77 -12.17 11.27
N GLU A 138 12.68 -11.81 12.19
CA GLU A 138 13.19 -10.44 12.32
C GLU A 138 13.87 -9.97 11.02
N GLU A 139 14.71 -10.81 10.40
CA GLU A 139 15.34 -10.54 9.12
C GLU A 139 14.31 -10.33 7.98
N ALA A 140 13.27 -11.17 7.92
CA ALA A 140 12.21 -11.01 6.92
C ALA A 140 11.44 -9.69 7.10
N ILE A 141 11.20 -9.28 8.36
CA ILE A 141 10.57 -7.98 8.66
C ILE A 141 11.49 -6.83 8.25
N ASP A 142 12.79 -6.92 8.51
CA ASP A 142 13.76 -5.90 8.10
C ASP A 142 13.83 -5.75 6.59
N HIS A 143 13.84 -6.84 5.83
CA HIS A 143 13.76 -6.80 4.37
C HIS A 143 12.48 -6.15 3.86
N LEU A 144 11.34 -6.41 4.49
CA LEU A 144 10.08 -5.73 4.14
C LEU A 144 10.15 -4.22 4.41
N ILE A 145 10.73 -3.81 5.54
CA ILE A 145 10.90 -2.39 5.89
C ILE A 145 11.86 -1.71 4.91
N GLU A 146 12.96 -2.36 4.56
CA GLU A 146 13.91 -1.86 3.56
C GLU A 146 13.24 -1.67 2.19
N PHE A 147 12.46 -2.65 1.74
CA PHE A 147 11.67 -2.54 0.51
C PHE A 147 10.71 -1.35 0.54
N ARG A 148 9.99 -1.16 1.67
CA ARG A 148 9.11 0.01 1.87
C ARG A 148 9.86 1.34 1.81
N ASN A 149 11.07 1.40 2.33
CA ASN A 149 11.91 2.59 2.28
C ASN A 149 12.38 2.89 0.86
N GLN A 150 12.79 1.88 0.10
CA GLN A 150 13.22 2.02 -1.30
C GLN A 150 12.07 2.50 -2.19
N GLU A 151 10.90 1.88 -2.09
CA GLU A 151 9.71 2.34 -2.81
C GLU A 151 9.25 3.73 -2.36
N GLY A 152 9.33 4.01 -1.07
CA GLY A 152 9.01 5.31 -0.50
C GLY A 152 9.90 6.43 -1.04
N ALA A 153 11.20 6.18 -1.21
CA ALA A 153 12.12 7.12 -1.83
C ALA A 153 11.77 7.40 -3.31
N ALA A 154 11.32 6.37 -4.04
CA ALA A 154 10.85 6.55 -5.42
C ALA A 154 9.56 7.39 -5.47
N LEU A 155 8.62 7.19 -4.52
CA LEU A 155 7.41 8.01 -4.37
C LEU A 155 7.76 9.47 -4.05
N GLU A 156 8.68 9.70 -3.12
CA GLU A 156 9.13 11.06 -2.73
C GLU A 156 9.70 11.83 -3.93
N LYS A 157 10.49 11.16 -4.77
CA LYS A 157 11.00 11.76 -6.01
C LYS A 157 9.88 12.15 -6.97
N LYS A 158 8.90 11.25 -7.19
CA LYS A 158 7.75 11.53 -8.04
C LYS A 158 6.91 12.68 -7.50
N PHE A 159 6.62 12.71 -6.20
CA PHE A 159 5.89 13.81 -5.59
C PHE A 159 6.61 15.14 -5.75
N THR A 160 7.93 15.16 -5.54
CA THR A 160 8.73 16.37 -5.73
C THR A 160 8.63 16.90 -7.15
N GLU A 161 8.78 16.02 -8.15
CA GLU A 161 8.62 16.38 -9.56
C GLU A 161 7.24 17.00 -9.86
N LYS A 162 6.16 16.35 -9.40
CA LYS A 162 4.79 16.81 -9.64
C LYS A 162 4.48 18.14 -8.95
N ILE A 163 4.95 18.31 -7.72
CA ILE A 163 4.83 19.57 -6.97
C ILE A 163 5.61 20.70 -7.67
N ASP A 164 6.79 20.41 -8.20
CA ASP A 164 7.58 21.37 -8.95
C ASP A 164 6.89 21.77 -10.26
N ASN A 165 6.31 20.80 -10.97
CA ASN A 165 5.53 21.05 -12.18
C ASN A 165 4.31 21.94 -11.91
N ILE A 166 3.53 21.66 -10.85
CA ILE A 166 2.39 22.51 -10.47
C ILE A 166 2.88 23.92 -10.12
N GLY A 167 3.99 24.04 -9.38
CA GLY A 167 4.58 25.35 -9.05
C GLY A 167 5.04 26.14 -10.28
N ALA A 168 5.62 25.49 -11.28
CA ALA A 168 6.02 26.10 -12.54
C ALA A 168 4.79 26.53 -13.36
N LEU A 169 3.76 25.68 -13.45
CA LEU A 169 2.50 25.98 -14.11
C LEU A 169 1.79 27.17 -13.44
N LEU A 170 1.78 27.24 -12.10
CA LEU A 170 1.21 28.35 -11.36
C LEU A 170 1.87 29.70 -11.72
N LYS A 171 3.20 29.72 -11.79
CA LYS A 171 3.96 30.92 -12.23
C LYS A 171 3.67 31.29 -13.68
N SER A 172 3.41 30.31 -14.55
CA SER A 172 3.11 30.58 -15.97
C SER A 172 1.75 31.27 -16.22
N ILE A 173 0.90 31.38 -15.20
CA ILE A 173 -0.39 32.13 -15.27
C ILE A 173 -0.19 33.65 -15.31
N GLU A 174 0.87 34.19 -14.69
CA GLU A 174 1.06 35.64 -14.47
C GLU A 174 0.96 36.51 -15.76
N PRO A 175 1.54 36.12 -16.90
CA PRO A 175 1.42 36.94 -18.12
C PRO A 175 -0.03 37.08 -18.62
N TYR A 176 -0.80 36.00 -18.47
CA TYR A 176 -2.21 35.96 -18.91
C TYR A 176 -3.15 36.74 -17.99
N GLU A 177 -2.83 36.79 -16.69
CA GLU A 177 -3.58 37.52 -15.69
C GLU A 177 -3.55 39.03 -15.96
N LYS A 178 -2.38 39.60 -16.26
CA LYS A 178 -2.24 41.02 -16.60
C LYS A 178 -3.02 41.41 -17.87
N SER A 179 -2.92 40.60 -18.93
CA SER A 179 -3.60 40.88 -20.21
C SER A 179 -5.12 40.71 -20.14
N ARG A 180 -5.64 39.96 -19.14
CA ARG A 180 -7.07 39.67 -18.99
C ARG A 180 -7.90 40.89 -18.68
N VAL A 181 -7.43 41.74 -17.75
CA VAL A 181 -8.14 42.97 -17.35
C VAL A 181 -8.31 43.89 -18.55
N GLU A 182 -7.27 44.07 -19.34
CA GLU A 182 -7.32 44.91 -20.56
C GLU A 182 -8.31 44.35 -21.59
N LYS A 183 -8.30 43.03 -21.83
CA LYS A 183 -9.25 42.37 -22.74
C LYS A 183 -10.70 42.49 -22.27
N ILE A 184 -10.97 42.37 -20.97
CA ILE A 184 -12.32 42.55 -20.41
C ILE A 184 -12.79 43.98 -20.63
N LYS A 185 -11.93 44.96 -20.30
CA LYS A 185 -12.24 46.37 -20.51
C LYS A 185 -12.54 46.67 -21.98
N ALA A 186 -11.71 46.21 -22.91
CA ALA A 186 -11.92 46.38 -24.34
C ALA A 186 -13.25 45.76 -24.81
N ARG A 187 -13.54 44.51 -24.41
CA ARG A 187 -14.77 43.81 -24.80
C ARG A 187 -16.04 44.51 -24.28
N ILE A 188 -16.05 44.99 -23.04
CA ILE A 188 -17.20 45.70 -22.48
C ILE A 188 -17.37 47.03 -23.20
N THR A 189 -16.28 47.76 -23.46
CA THR A 189 -16.33 49.03 -24.17
C THR A 189 -16.82 48.88 -25.61
N GLU A 190 -16.37 47.85 -26.34
CA GLU A 190 -16.85 47.49 -27.68
C GLU A 190 -18.34 47.13 -27.68
N GLY A 191 -18.76 46.29 -26.73
CA GLY A 191 -20.15 45.88 -26.56
C GLY A 191 -21.08 47.07 -26.34
N LEU A 192 -20.65 48.07 -25.54
CA LEU A 192 -21.40 49.29 -25.30
C LEU A 192 -21.47 50.17 -26.56
N LYS A 193 -20.41 50.29 -27.35
CA LYS A 193 -20.38 51.03 -28.61
C LYS A 193 -21.26 50.38 -29.69
N ALA A 194 -21.50 49.07 -29.64
CA ALA A 194 -22.33 48.38 -30.61
C ALA A 194 -23.85 48.59 -30.40
N ILE A 195 -24.27 49.21 -29.30
CA ILE A 195 -25.67 49.52 -29.01
C ILE A 195 -25.94 50.95 -29.43
N PRO A 196 -26.75 51.20 -30.50
CA PRO A 196 -27.06 52.54 -30.95
C PRO A 196 -27.87 53.31 -29.90
N ASP A 197 -27.65 54.62 -29.78
CA ASP A 197 -28.41 55.58 -28.98
C ASP A 197 -28.44 55.32 -27.44
N VAL A 198 -27.45 54.65 -26.88
CA VAL A 198 -27.32 54.47 -25.41
C VAL A 198 -26.25 55.42 -24.88
N GLU A 199 -26.67 56.50 -24.21
CA GLU A 199 -25.78 57.23 -23.29
C GLU A 199 -25.55 56.34 -22.03
N TYR A 200 -24.31 55.88 -21.83
CA TYR A 200 -23.96 55.12 -20.61
C TYR A 200 -23.26 56.01 -19.58
N ASP A 201 -23.61 55.82 -18.32
CA ASP A 201 -22.93 56.46 -17.19
C ASP A 201 -21.53 55.86 -17.01
N LYS A 202 -20.50 56.68 -17.18
CA LYS A 202 -19.10 56.28 -17.03
C LYS A 202 -18.79 55.78 -15.61
N ASN A 203 -19.37 56.39 -14.59
CA ASN A 203 -19.13 55.96 -13.19
C ASN A 203 -19.70 54.56 -12.94
N ARG A 204 -20.87 54.26 -13.50
CA ARG A 204 -21.47 52.93 -13.42
C ARG A 204 -20.66 51.90 -14.18
N LEU A 205 -20.11 52.24 -15.33
CA LEU A 205 -19.20 51.35 -16.06
C LEU A 205 -17.93 51.05 -15.25
N GLU A 206 -17.35 52.06 -14.60
CA GLU A 206 -16.17 51.85 -13.75
C GLU A 206 -16.48 50.97 -12.54
N GLN A 207 -17.62 51.12 -11.88
CA GLN A 207 -18.06 50.26 -10.79
C GLN A 207 -18.25 48.80 -11.22
N GLU A 208 -18.90 48.58 -12.35
CA GLU A 208 -19.07 47.24 -12.92
C GLU A 208 -17.72 46.63 -13.31
N LEU A 209 -16.78 47.40 -13.87
CA LEU A 209 -15.43 46.89 -14.16
C LEU A 209 -14.66 46.49 -12.90
N ILE A 210 -14.74 47.28 -11.83
CA ILE A 210 -14.12 46.93 -10.53
C ILE A 210 -14.73 45.66 -10.02
N TYR A 211 -16.06 45.52 -10.02
CA TYR A 211 -16.75 44.30 -9.59
C TYR A 211 -16.29 43.05 -10.38
N TYR A 212 -16.16 43.15 -11.72
CA TYR A 212 -15.68 42.06 -12.54
C TYR A 212 -14.20 41.72 -12.28
N ILE A 213 -13.35 42.71 -12.04
CA ILE A 213 -11.94 42.53 -11.72
C ILE A 213 -11.81 41.79 -10.39
N GLU A 214 -12.53 42.20 -9.34
CA GLU A 214 -12.56 41.54 -8.04
C GLU A 214 -13.11 40.12 -8.12
N LYS A 215 -14.21 39.91 -8.83
CA LYS A 215 -14.84 38.60 -9.02
C LYS A 215 -13.91 37.59 -9.72
N LEU A 216 -13.04 38.07 -10.58
CA LEU A 216 -12.10 37.25 -11.35
C LEU A 216 -10.70 37.23 -10.72
N ASP A 217 -10.47 37.94 -9.62
CA ASP A 217 -9.17 37.90 -8.94
C ASP A 217 -8.84 36.49 -8.44
N ILE A 218 -7.61 36.08 -8.68
CA ILE A 218 -7.07 34.76 -8.28
C ILE A 218 -5.85 34.87 -7.38
N SER A 219 -5.58 36.05 -6.86
CA SER A 219 -4.38 36.32 -6.04
C SER A 219 -4.38 35.48 -4.78
N GLU A 220 -5.53 35.31 -4.14
CA GLU A 220 -5.70 34.49 -2.95
C GLU A 220 -5.47 33.00 -3.25
N GLU A 221 -6.08 32.48 -4.32
CA GLU A 221 -5.90 31.08 -4.74
C GLU A 221 -4.45 30.76 -5.08
N LYS A 222 -3.77 31.67 -5.77
CA LYS A 222 -2.34 31.54 -6.08
C LYS A 222 -1.49 31.45 -4.80
N GLN A 223 -1.75 32.34 -3.84
CA GLN A 223 -1.02 32.37 -2.58
C GLN A 223 -1.30 31.11 -1.75
N ARG A 224 -2.55 30.68 -1.65
CA ARG A 224 -2.95 29.46 -0.94
C ARG A 224 -2.34 28.23 -1.58
N LEU A 225 -2.41 28.11 -2.92
CA LEU A 225 -1.82 27.00 -3.63
C LEU A 225 -0.29 26.94 -3.42
N ALA A 226 0.40 28.08 -3.48
CA ALA A 226 1.84 28.15 -3.20
C ALA A 226 2.16 27.69 -1.77
N ASN A 227 1.36 28.08 -0.78
CA ASN A 227 1.50 27.64 0.60
C ASN A 227 1.27 26.13 0.75
N HIS A 228 0.25 25.58 0.08
CA HIS A 228 -0.03 24.13 0.11
C HIS A 228 1.09 23.31 -0.55
N LEU A 229 1.67 23.80 -1.65
CA LEU A 229 2.83 23.17 -2.30
C LEU A 229 4.04 23.12 -1.35
N ALA A 230 4.32 24.22 -0.64
CA ALA A 230 5.38 24.29 0.35
C ALA A 230 5.11 23.33 1.53
N TYR A 231 3.89 23.36 2.07
CA TYR A 231 3.49 22.49 3.17
C TYR A 231 3.51 21.01 2.82
N PHE A 232 3.16 20.65 1.58
CA PHE A 232 3.30 19.27 1.09
C PHE A 232 4.76 18.81 1.12
N ARG A 233 5.70 19.65 0.68
CA ARG A 233 7.14 19.37 0.73
C ARG A 233 7.67 19.20 2.16
N GLU A 234 7.23 20.05 3.08
CA GLU A 234 7.59 19.94 4.49
C GLU A 234 7.07 18.65 5.12
N THR A 235 5.80 18.34 4.85
CA THR A 235 5.16 17.12 5.35
C THR A 235 5.86 15.84 4.84
N MET A 236 6.36 15.81 3.61
CA MET A 236 7.14 14.67 3.11
C MET A 236 8.41 14.39 3.93
N LYS A 237 8.99 15.41 4.60
CA LYS A 237 10.20 15.27 5.42
C LYS A 237 9.92 14.83 6.86
N GLU A 238 8.69 14.91 7.33
CA GLU A 238 8.30 14.47 8.66
C GLU A 238 8.49 12.96 8.82
N ASN A 239 8.57 12.47 10.05
CA ASN A 239 8.70 11.04 10.35
C ASN A 239 7.33 10.44 10.73
N GLY A 240 6.96 9.33 10.09
CA GLY A 240 5.86 8.45 10.47
C GLY A 240 4.47 8.86 9.98
N GLY A 241 3.87 8.04 9.12
CA GLY A 241 2.44 8.05 8.82
C GLY A 241 1.89 9.28 8.08
N GLN A 242 2.66 9.87 7.17
CA GLN A 242 2.29 11.14 6.51
C GLN A 242 1.24 10.99 5.41
N GLY A 243 0.99 9.80 4.87
CA GLY A 243 0.13 9.60 3.70
C GLY A 243 -1.26 10.21 3.83
N LYS A 244 -1.88 10.11 5.02
CA LYS A 244 -3.20 10.74 5.28
C LYS A 244 -3.13 12.27 5.23
N LYS A 245 -2.08 12.86 5.83
CA LYS A 245 -1.86 14.32 5.85
C LYS A 245 -1.57 14.84 4.45
N LEU A 246 -0.71 14.16 3.68
CA LEU A 246 -0.45 14.47 2.27
C LEU A 246 -1.72 14.38 1.42
N GLY A 247 -2.59 13.41 1.67
CA GLY A 247 -3.88 13.30 1.01
C GLY A 247 -4.79 14.51 1.26
N PHE A 248 -4.86 15.00 2.49
CA PHE A 248 -5.62 16.22 2.82
C PHE A 248 -5.04 17.46 2.13
N ILE A 249 -3.70 17.63 2.14
CA ILE A 249 -3.06 18.76 1.47
C ILE A 249 -3.35 18.70 -0.04
N ALA A 250 -3.28 17.53 -0.67
CA ALA A 250 -3.61 17.35 -2.08
C ALA A 250 -5.08 17.71 -2.40
N GLN A 251 -6.02 17.46 -1.47
CA GLN A 251 -7.41 17.90 -1.62
C GLN A 251 -7.53 19.43 -1.59
N GLU A 252 -6.85 20.09 -0.64
CA GLU A 252 -6.85 21.56 -0.58
C GLU A 252 -6.21 22.19 -1.83
N MET A 253 -5.09 21.64 -2.32
CA MET A 253 -4.52 22.03 -3.60
C MET A 253 -5.54 21.92 -4.74
N GLY A 254 -6.34 20.85 -4.75
CA GLY A 254 -7.40 20.65 -5.73
C GLY A 254 -8.50 21.71 -5.66
N ARG A 255 -8.84 22.19 -4.48
CA ARG A 255 -9.80 23.28 -4.29
C ARG A 255 -9.28 24.57 -4.90
N GLU A 256 -8.04 24.94 -4.60
CA GLU A 256 -7.44 26.18 -5.12
C GLU A 256 -7.27 26.14 -6.66
N ILE A 257 -6.85 25.00 -7.22
CA ILE A 257 -6.77 24.80 -8.67
C ILE A 257 -8.14 24.89 -9.33
N ASN A 258 -9.20 24.31 -8.73
CA ASN A 258 -10.56 24.37 -9.25
C ASN A 258 -11.11 25.80 -9.23
N THR A 259 -10.90 26.54 -8.13
CA THR A 259 -11.33 27.93 -8.01
C THR A 259 -10.58 28.81 -9.00
N THR A 260 -9.26 28.63 -9.15
CA THR A 260 -8.48 29.31 -10.20
C THR A 260 -9.08 29.03 -11.59
N GLY A 261 -9.45 27.78 -11.89
CA GLY A 261 -10.08 27.41 -13.15
C GLY A 261 -11.43 28.11 -13.37
N SER A 262 -12.29 28.15 -12.37
CA SER A 262 -13.62 28.78 -12.47
C SER A 262 -13.54 30.30 -12.64
N LYS A 263 -12.54 30.95 -12.07
CA LYS A 263 -12.26 32.38 -12.22
C LYS A 263 -11.46 32.73 -13.51
N SER A 264 -10.88 31.71 -14.17
CA SER A 264 -10.08 31.92 -15.39
C SER A 264 -10.97 32.04 -16.63
N ASN A 265 -11.22 33.26 -17.07
CA ASN A 265 -11.97 33.57 -18.31
C ASN A 265 -11.00 33.77 -19.49
N ASN A 266 -10.06 32.84 -19.68
CA ASN A 266 -9.04 32.87 -20.74
C ASN A 266 -8.65 31.43 -21.09
N ALA A 267 -8.62 31.10 -22.39
CA ALA A 267 -8.34 29.74 -22.87
C ALA A 267 -6.94 29.23 -22.46
N GLU A 268 -5.94 30.12 -22.50
CA GLU A 268 -4.55 29.73 -22.12
C GLU A 268 -4.47 29.41 -20.63
N MET A 269 -5.11 30.21 -19.77
CA MET A 269 -5.17 29.93 -18.34
C MET A 269 -5.93 28.63 -18.06
N GLN A 270 -7.02 28.35 -18.78
CA GLN A 270 -7.75 27.07 -18.65
C GLN A 270 -6.88 25.86 -19.02
N ASN A 271 -6.09 25.99 -20.09
CA ASN A 271 -5.14 24.93 -20.48
C ASN A 271 -4.08 24.68 -19.39
N ILE A 272 -3.58 25.73 -18.74
CA ILE A 272 -2.64 25.61 -17.62
C ILE A 272 -3.32 24.93 -16.44
N VAL A 273 -4.55 25.31 -16.09
CA VAL A 273 -5.33 24.68 -15.01
C VAL A 273 -5.57 23.20 -15.27
N VAL A 274 -5.88 22.79 -16.50
CA VAL A 274 -6.03 21.39 -16.87
C VAL A 274 -4.73 20.63 -16.61
N LYS A 275 -3.58 21.16 -17.04
CA LYS A 275 -2.27 20.54 -16.76
C LYS A 275 -1.99 20.44 -15.26
N MET A 276 -2.31 21.45 -14.45
CA MET A 276 -2.17 21.38 -13.00
C MET A 276 -3.05 20.29 -12.39
N LYS A 277 -4.27 20.10 -12.90
CA LYS A 277 -5.18 19.02 -12.46
C LYS A 277 -4.60 17.64 -12.78
N ASP A 278 -4.05 17.45 -13.97
CA ASP A 278 -3.44 16.18 -14.36
C ASP A 278 -2.25 15.82 -13.46
N GLU A 279 -1.37 16.77 -13.15
CA GLU A 279 -0.27 16.57 -12.21
C GLU A 279 -0.77 16.25 -10.79
N LEU A 280 -1.84 16.92 -10.34
CA LEU A 280 -2.43 16.71 -9.03
C LEU A 280 -3.12 15.34 -8.92
N GLU A 281 -3.83 14.87 -9.96
CA GLU A 281 -4.45 13.54 -9.93
C GLU A 281 -3.41 12.44 -9.80
N GLN A 282 -2.25 12.57 -10.46
CA GLN A 282 -1.15 11.63 -10.27
C GLN A 282 -0.61 11.62 -8.83
N ILE A 283 -0.56 12.80 -8.17
CA ILE A 283 -0.22 12.87 -6.74
C ILE A 283 -1.26 12.14 -5.90
N LYS A 284 -2.56 12.39 -6.12
CA LYS A 284 -3.65 11.78 -5.34
C LYS A 284 -3.69 10.26 -5.46
N GLU A 285 -3.45 9.72 -6.64
CA GLU A 285 -3.35 8.28 -6.86
C GLU A 285 -2.20 7.66 -6.07
N GLN A 286 -1.04 8.29 -6.09
CA GLN A 286 0.16 7.76 -5.44
C GLN A 286 0.17 7.98 -3.92
N VAL A 287 -0.47 9.03 -3.41
CA VAL A 287 -0.59 9.29 -1.95
C VAL A 287 -1.33 8.15 -1.24
N LEU A 288 -2.21 7.43 -1.93
CA LEU A 288 -2.87 6.25 -1.37
C LEU A 288 -1.89 5.13 -1.01
N ASN A 289 -0.71 5.12 -1.63
CA ASN A 289 0.35 4.13 -1.38
C ASN A 289 1.41 4.64 -0.37
N ALA A 290 1.33 5.88 0.08
CA ALA A 290 2.21 6.42 1.11
C ALA A 290 1.72 6.06 2.51
N LEU A 291 2.64 5.59 3.36
CA LEU A 291 2.38 5.18 4.74
C LEU A 291 2.15 6.40 5.65
#